data_99209f1e8cc8d721d076a26d4969e1e8
#
_entry.id   99209f1e8cc8d721d076a26d4969e1e8
#
_cell.length_a   1.000
_cell.length_b   1.000
_cell.length_c   1.000
_cell.angle_alpha   90.00
_cell.angle_beta   90.00
_cell.angle_gamma   90.00
#
_symmetry.space_group_name_H-M   'P 1'
#
loop_
_entity.id
_entity.type
_entity.pdbx_description
1 polymer ?
#
loop_
_entity_poly.entity_id
_entity_poly.type
_entity_poly.pdbx_seq_one_letter_code
_entity_poly.pdbx_strand_id
1 'polypeptide(L)'
;MPQPSRTANEDRRARLVRMLAPAMQNVPREEIRRAPYAISAEVPEAQHNAFIDHAVELGGPPGTVIGRKITSPEGHTVEILLGWERLEAFLHRDAFPRSPSIPVGLIECNAAEAAFYAIEYAAKDHSASGLISTPLLYAAAAQTGMEHFGRTGKPWKIQPMANALCIARPTLSNRLRLLHGLAPRTRELLQHGLIKAEFAKILLAEPSPSRQEQLALKASKGMMSTRALYRLVHPGYEPPQVVAQPRGKQKHRLGDVGLMERELAEHYGTGTAITLDAKQHKGTVELAFHSLSELKGLLDKLDQRMQTDTLLKGQLTLSVDNAREANALLLELGANNDPELD
;
A
#
# COMPACT_ATOMS: atom_id res chain seq x y z
N MET A 1 -23.01 4.66 0.39
CA MET A 1 -21.91 4.59 1.35
C MET A 1 -21.55 6.00 1.76
N PRO A 2 -21.45 6.35 3.06
CA PRO A 2 -20.96 7.66 3.42
C PRO A 2 -19.49 7.77 3.00
N GLN A 3 -19.19 8.77 2.18
CA GLN A 3 -17.81 9.13 1.85
C GLN A 3 -17.05 9.37 3.16
N PRO A 4 -15.79 8.96 3.30
CA PRO A 4 -14.97 9.36 4.43
C PRO A 4 -15.00 10.89 4.48
N SER A 5 -15.38 11.42 5.64
CA SER A 5 -15.55 12.85 5.82
C SER A 5 -14.30 13.58 5.32
N ARG A 6 -14.49 14.74 4.68
CA ARG A 6 -13.42 15.63 4.18
C ARG A 6 -12.27 15.81 5.19
N THR A 7 -12.60 15.76 6.48
CA THR A 7 -11.68 15.82 7.61
C THR A 7 -10.63 14.71 7.68
N ALA A 8 -10.96 13.43 7.33
CA ALA A 8 -10.00 12.33 7.43
C ALA A 8 -8.89 12.42 6.37
N ASN A 9 -9.20 12.90 5.17
CA ASN A 9 -8.20 13.13 4.12
C ASN A 9 -7.34 14.36 4.42
N GLU A 10 -7.93 15.40 4.98
CA GLU A 10 -7.21 16.61 5.42
C GLU A 10 -6.24 16.29 6.55
N ASP A 11 -6.68 15.54 7.57
CA ASP A 11 -5.83 15.06 8.66
C ASP A 11 -4.68 14.20 8.17
N ARG A 12 -4.97 13.28 7.25
CA ARG A 12 -3.94 12.43 6.63
C ARG A 12 -2.90 13.26 5.88
N ARG A 13 -3.34 14.25 5.10
CA ARG A 13 -2.44 15.14 4.36
C ARG A 13 -1.58 15.97 5.30
N ALA A 14 -2.16 16.53 6.36
CA ALA A 14 -1.42 17.30 7.37
C ALA A 14 -0.34 16.45 8.06
N ARG A 15 -0.62 15.20 8.38
CA ARG A 15 0.36 14.25 8.95
C ARG A 15 1.51 13.98 7.99
N LEU A 16 1.20 13.72 6.71
CA LEU A 16 2.23 13.49 5.70
C LEU A 16 3.14 14.70 5.50
N VAL A 17 2.59 15.91 5.51
CA VAL A 17 3.39 17.15 5.37
C VAL A 17 4.39 17.30 6.52
N ARG A 18 4.03 16.96 7.76
CA ARG A 18 4.97 17.01 8.91
C ARG A 18 6.16 16.07 8.76
N MET A 19 6.01 14.96 8.05
CA MET A 19 7.11 14.03 7.79
C MET A 19 8.10 14.53 6.75
N LEU A 20 7.69 15.45 5.88
CA LEU A 20 8.56 15.95 4.80
C LEU A 20 9.68 16.86 5.30
N ALA A 21 9.53 17.43 6.49
CA ALA A 21 10.53 18.32 7.09
C ALA A 21 10.67 18.08 8.61
N PRO A 22 11.07 16.88 9.06
CA PRO A 22 11.30 16.62 10.47
C PRO A 22 12.52 17.41 10.96
N ALA A 23 12.49 17.84 12.22
CA ALA A 23 13.65 18.44 12.85
C ALA A 23 14.71 17.36 13.13
N MET A 24 15.79 17.35 12.37
CA MET A 24 16.88 16.40 12.57
C MET A 24 17.65 16.73 13.86
N GLN A 25 17.76 15.74 14.74
CA GLN A 25 18.49 15.83 16.00
C GLN A 25 19.35 14.59 16.21
N ASN A 26 20.55 14.79 16.75
CA ASN A 26 21.37 13.69 17.23
C ASN A 26 20.91 13.31 18.63
N VAL A 27 20.41 12.11 18.79
CA VAL A 27 19.85 11.57 20.03
C VAL A 27 20.78 10.51 20.59
N PRO A 28 21.16 10.55 21.88
CA PRO A 28 21.93 9.49 22.51
C PRO A 28 21.24 8.13 22.34
N ARG A 29 22.01 7.09 22.06
CA ARG A 29 21.48 5.75 21.79
C ARG A 29 20.64 5.21 22.94
N GLU A 30 21.09 5.44 24.18
CA GLU A 30 20.44 5.03 25.42
C GLU A 30 19.07 5.69 25.65
N GLU A 31 18.83 6.83 25.02
CA GLU A 31 17.57 7.55 25.11
C GLU A 31 16.53 7.10 24.09
N ILE A 32 16.91 6.23 23.16
CA ILE A 32 16.05 5.78 22.07
C ILE A 32 15.41 4.44 22.40
N ARG A 33 14.12 4.33 22.14
CA ARG A 33 13.41 3.08 22.13
C ARG A 33 12.53 2.92 20.90
N ARG A 34 12.21 1.71 20.53
CA ARG A 34 11.17 1.41 19.54
C ARG A 34 9.79 1.63 20.11
N ALA A 35 8.88 2.18 19.32
CA ALA A 35 7.46 2.20 19.70
C ALA A 35 6.93 0.76 19.88
N PRO A 36 6.31 0.43 21.01
CA PRO A 36 5.87 -0.95 21.29
C PRO A 36 4.80 -1.46 20.33
N TYR A 37 4.15 -0.55 19.62
CA TYR A 37 3.12 -0.80 18.62
C TYR A 37 3.64 -0.58 17.19
N ALA A 38 4.93 -0.38 16.98
CA ALA A 38 5.49 -0.26 15.65
C ALA A 38 5.44 -1.61 14.91
N ILE A 39 5.11 -1.58 13.61
CA ILE A 39 5.19 -2.77 12.77
C ILE A 39 6.63 -3.27 12.75
N SER A 40 6.79 -4.59 12.94
CA SER A 40 8.03 -5.30 12.75
C SER A 40 7.93 -6.12 11.48
N ALA A 41 8.60 -5.70 10.43
CA ALA A 41 8.73 -6.50 9.22
C ALA A 41 9.98 -7.41 9.34
N GLU A 42 9.88 -8.63 8.83
CA GLU A 42 11.07 -9.44 8.60
C GLU A 42 11.85 -8.82 7.44
N VAL A 43 13.10 -8.48 7.70
CA VAL A 43 14.01 -7.95 6.67
C VAL A 43 14.77 -9.13 6.07
N PRO A 44 14.63 -9.42 4.77
CA PRO A 44 15.45 -10.43 4.11
C PRO A 44 16.93 -10.11 4.26
N GLU A 45 17.77 -11.13 4.45
CA GLU A 45 19.21 -10.97 4.69
C GLU A 45 19.89 -10.10 3.61
N ALA A 46 19.57 -10.34 2.35
CA ALA A 46 20.10 -9.55 1.24
C ALA A 46 19.76 -8.05 1.36
N GLN A 47 18.55 -7.74 1.83
CA GLN A 47 18.12 -6.35 2.04
C GLN A 47 18.72 -5.73 3.31
N HIS A 48 18.89 -6.54 4.37
CA HIS A 48 19.59 -6.09 5.56
C HIS A 48 21.04 -5.70 5.23
N ASN A 49 21.74 -6.54 4.48
CA ASN A 49 23.10 -6.26 4.01
C ASN A 49 23.15 -4.99 3.14
N ALA A 50 22.19 -4.82 2.22
CA ALA A 50 22.10 -3.59 1.43
C ALA A 50 21.85 -2.34 2.29
N PHE A 51 21.11 -2.46 3.39
CA PHE A 51 20.96 -1.34 4.34
C PHE A 51 22.26 -1.04 5.09
N ILE A 52 23.04 -2.06 5.45
CA ILE A 52 24.35 -1.88 6.10
C ILE A 52 25.32 -1.18 5.15
N ASP A 53 25.45 -1.67 3.92
CA ASP A 53 26.33 -1.08 2.90
C ASP A 53 25.98 0.39 2.67
N HIS A 54 24.68 0.68 2.53
CA HIS A 54 24.18 2.03 2.33
C HIS A 54 24.40 2.93 3.57
N ALA A 55 24.30 2.37 4.79
CA ALA A 55 24.63 3.11 6.01
C ALA A 55 26.09 3.49 6.07
N VAL A 56 27.00 2.61 5.62
CA VAL A 56 28.43 2.88 5.52
C VAL A 56 28.71 3.98 4.51
N GLU A 57 28.10 3.91 3.34
CA GLU A 57 28.27 4.93 2.28
C GLU A 57 27.78 6.32 2.70
N LEU A 58 26.61 6.38 3.36
CA LEU A 58 25.99 7.65 3.77
C LEU A 58 26.57 8.23 5.06
N GLY A 59 27.25 7.43 5.88
CA GLY A 59 27.63 7.81 7.24
C GLY A 59 26.44 8.06 8.17
N GLY A 60 25.29 7.45 7.88
CA GLY A 60 24.04 7.62 8.59
C GLY A 60 23.02 6.50 8.30
N PRO A 61 21.86 6.51 8.96
CA PRO A 61 20.82 5.52 8.67
C PRO A 61 20.39 5.58 7.19
N PRO A 62 20.23 4.43 6.51
CA PRO A 62 19.84 4.39 5.10
C PRO A 62 18.36 4.75 4.93
N GLY A 63 18.08 6.02 4.76
CA GLY A 63 16.72 6.57 4.64
C GLY A 63 16.20 7.18 5.94
N THR A 64 14.90 7.43 5.97
CA THR A 64 14.28 8.22 7.04
C THR A 64 14.06 7.39 8.30
N VAL A 65 14.61 7.86 9.43
CA VAL A 65 14.25 7.39 10.79
C VAL A 65 13.47 8.50 11.46
N ILE A 66 12.21 8.23 11.80
CA ILE A 66 11.31 9.21 12.41
C ILE A 66 10.98 8.78 13.84
N GLY A 67 11.13 9.73 14.76
CA GLY A 67 10.78 9.58 16.16
C GLY A 67 9.94 10.74 16.68
N ARG A 68 9.45 10.57 17.91
CA ARG A 68 8.84 11.63 18.70
C ARG A 68 9.44 11.71 20.09
N LYS A 69 9.39 12.87 20.69
CA LYS A 69 9.76 13.03 22.11
C LYS A 69 8.71 12.37 23.01
N ILE A 70 9.17 11.69 24.04
CA ILE A 70 8.34 11.04 25.05
C ILE A 70 8.90 11.35 26.43
N THR A 71 8.05 11.16 27.46
CA THR A 71 8.48 11.10 28.84
C THR A 71 8.30 9.65 29.31
N SER A 72 9.41 8.97 29.60
CA SER A 72 9.42 7.59 30.07
C SER A 72 10.07 7.49 31.44
N PRO A 73 9.51 6.70 32.36
CA PRO A 73 10.14 6.41 33.65
C PRO A 73 11.48 5.68 33.51
N GLU A 74 11.73 5.04 32.37
CA GLU A 74 12.96 4.29 32.05
C GLU A 74 14.09 5.16 31.51
N GLY A 75 13.91 6.50 31.43
CA GLY A 75 14.90 7.43 30.95
C GLY A 75 14.93 7.62 29.43
N HIS A 76 14.14 6.88 28.65
CA HIS A 76 14.04 7.11 27.21
C HIS A 76 13.31 8.43 26.93
N THR A 77 13.90 9.24 26.04
CA THR A 77 13.35 10.54 25.64
C THR A 77 12.79 10.56 24.23
N VAL A 78 13.15 9.56 23.40
CA VAL A 78 12.73 9.42 22.01
C VAL A 78 12.20 8.03 21.72
N GLU A 79 11.01 8.00 21.13
CA GLU A 79 10.35 6.78 20.64
C GLU A 79 10.35 6.77 19.11
N ILE A 80 11.01 5.75 18.52
CA ILE A 80 11.05 5.60 17.06
C ILE A 80 9.74 5.03 16.54
N LEU A 81 9.15 5.73 15.62
CA LEU A 81 7.87 5.40 15.00
C LEU A 81 8.06 4.73 13.63
N LEU A 82 9.13 5.08 12.91
CA LEU A 82 9.41 4.61 11.55
C LEU A 82 10.91 4.42 11.34
N GLY A 83 11.29 3.39 10.58
CA GLY A 83 12.66 3.16 10.15
C GLY A 83 13.53 2.46 11.19
N TRP A 84 12.93 1.69 12.08
CA TRP A 84 13.69 0.91 13.08
C TRP A 84 14.68 -0.06 12.43
N GLU A 85 14.32 -0.72 11.38
CA GLU A 85 15.15 -1.66 10.62
C GLU A 85 16.37 -0.97 9.99
N ARG A 86 16.20 0.26 9.56
CA ARG A 86 17.29 1.13 9.04
C ARG A 86 18.22 1.58 10.15
N LEU A 87 17.65 1.85 11.31
CA LEU A 87 18.42 2.17 12.49
C LEU A 87 19.27 0.98 12.97
N GLU A 88 18.69 -0.22 12.98
CA GLU A 88 19.43 -1.45 13.32
C GLU A 88 20.59 -1.69 12.35
N ALA A 89 20.38 -1.49 11.05
CA ALA A 89 21.45 -1.58 10.06
C ALA A 89 22.56 -0.53 10.27
N PHE A 90 22.21 0.70 10.59
CA PHE A 90 23.17 1.75 10.94
C PHE A 90 23.99 1.39 12.19
N LEU A 91 23.38 0.76 13.19
CA LEU A 91 24.04 0.33 14.42
C LEU A 91 24.73 -1.03 14.29
N HIS A 92 24.71 -1.64 13.10
CA HIS A 92 25.37 -2.92 12.86
C HIS A 92 26.89 -2.79 13.04
N ARG A 93 27.55 -3.88 13.46
CA ARG A 93 29.00 -3.91 13.75
C ARG A 93 29.87 -3.45 12.60
N ASP A 94 29.42 -3.66 11.37
CA ASP A 94 30.19 -3.34 10.16
C ASP A 94 29.95 -1.89 9.69
N ALA A 95 28.93 -1.20 10.26
CA ALA A 95 28.67 0.21 10.02
C ALA A 95 29.17 1.06 11.21
N PHE A 96 28.28 1.42 12.14
CA PHE A 96 28.58 2.32 13.25
C PHE A 96 28.20 1.75 14.62
N PRO A 97 28.84 0.63 15.08
CA PRO A 97 28.39 -0.10 16.29
C PRO A 97 28.55 0.71 17.58
N ARG A 98 29.43 1.70 17.60
CA ARG A 98 29.75 2.53 18.77
C ARG A 98 29.32 3.99 18.64
N SER A 99 28.41 4.28 17.69
CA SER A 99 27.93 5.66 17.57
C SER A 99 27.26 6.10 18.87
N PRO A 100 27.74 7.14 19.53
CA PRO A 100 27.16 7.60 20.79
C PRO A 100 25.83 8.32 20.61
N SER A 101 25.57 8.79 19.40
CA SER A 101 24.34 9.48 19.05
C SER A 101 23.85 9.08 17.65
N ILE A 102 22.58 9.19 17.45
CA ILE A 102 21.87 8.73 16.26
C ILE A 102 21.10 9.89 15.65
N PRO A 103 21.26 10.17 14.35
CA PRO A 103 20.45 11.16 13.67
C PRO A 103 19.02 10.68 13.51
N VAL A 104 18.07 11.34 14.16
CA VAL A 104 16.66 11.05 14.12
C VAL A 104 15.86 12.28 13.71
N GLY A 105 14.96 12.14 12.78
CA GLY A 105 13.98 13.17 12.44
C GLY A 105 12.87 13.21 13.49
N LEU A 106 12.85 14.25 14.32
CA LEU A 106 11.86 14.39 15.36
C LEU A 106 10.62 15.14 14.84
N ILE A 107 9.45 14.59 15.11
CA ILE A 107 8.15 15.22 14.84
C ILE A 107 7.37 15.39 16.13
N GLU A 108 6.66 16.50 16.23
CA GLU A 108 5.65 16.69 17.27
C GLU A 108 4.36 16.02 16.83
N CYS A 109 3.91 15.03 17.58
CA CYS A 109 2.68 14.30 17.28
C CYS A 109 1.97 13.78 18.54
N ASN A 110 0.66 13.73 18.47
CA ASN A 110 -0.17 13.10 19.49
C ASN A 110 -0.23 11.57 19.32
N ALA A 111 -0.92 10.88 20.25
CA ALA A 111 -1.04 9.41 20.21
C ALA A 111 -1.66 8.86 18.91
N ALA A 112 -2.66 9.53 18.37
CA ALA A 112 -3.32 9.12 17.13
C ALA A 112 -2.39 9.26 15.93
N GLU A 113 -1.61 10.33 15.86
CA GLU A 113 -0.61 10.56 14.83
C GLU A 113 0.55 9.59 14.96
N ALA A 114 1.00 9.32 16.19
CA ALA A 114 2.03 8.31 16.44
C ALA A 114 1.61 6.92 15.94
N ALA A 115 0.37 6.50 16.21
CA ALA A 115 -0.18 5.25 15.69
C ALA A 115 -0.22 5.24 14.15
N PHE A 116 -0.60 6.36 13.53
CA PHE A 116 -0.61 6.47 12.07
C PHE A 116 0.79 6.26 11.46
N TYR A 117 1.82 6.88 12.01
CA TYR A 117 3.18 6.74 11.50
C TYR A 117 3.74 5.34 11.75
N ALA A 118 3.59 4.82 12.97
CA ALA A 118 4.18 3.54 13.35
C ALA A 118 3.47 2.32 12.76
N ILE A 119 2.23 2.44 12.30
CA ILE A 119 1.42 1.32 11.80
C ILE A 119 1.03 1.52 10.35
N GLU A 120 0.21 2.53 10.06
CA GLU A 120 -0.35 2.70 8.71
C GLU A 120 0.72 3.16 7.72
N TYR A 121 1.55 4.12 8.10
CA TYR A 121 2.60 4.62 7.22
C TYR A 121 3.74 3.61 7.08
N ALA A 122 4.19 3.01 8.20
CA ALA A 122 5.23 1.98 8.16
C ALA A 122 4.83 0.78 7.29
N ALA A 123 3.57 0.35 7.32
CA ALA A 123 3.08 -0.73 6.45
C ALA A 123 3.23 -0.40 4.95
N LYS A 124 3.09 0.86 4.56
CA LYS A 124 3.28 1.33 3.17
C LYS A 124 4.74 1.52 2.82
N ASP A 125 5.51 2.08 3.74
CA ASP A 125 6.96 2.24 3.56
C ASP A 125 7.65 0.89 3.42
N HIS A 126 7.29 -0.10 4.23
CA HIS A 126 7.77 -1.48 4.10
C HIS A 126 7.41 -2.07 2.74
N SER A 127 6.17 -1.89 2.27
CA SER A 127 5.76 -2.38 0.95
C SER A 127 6.56 -1.71 -0.18
N ALA A 128 6.78 -0.40 -0.10
CA ALA A 128 7.59 0.34 -1.08
C ALA A 128 9.07 -0.05 -1.04
N SER A 129 9.58 -0.41 0.13
CA SER A 129 10.97 -0.87 0.33
C SER A 129 11.17 -2.37 0.05
N GLY A 130 10.13 -3.10 -0.40
CA GLY A 130 10.20 -4.54 -0.63
C GLY A 130 10.14 -5.40 0.64
N LEU A 131 9.95 -4.80 1.82
CA LEU A 131 9.79 -5.53 3.08
C LEU A 131 8.40 -6.16 3.18
N ILE A 132 8.33 -7.36 3.75
CA ILE A 132 7.05 -8.08 3.89
C ILE A 132 6.29 -7.53 5.09
N SER A 133 5.25 -6.74 4.83
CA SER A 133 4.28 -6.33 5.84
C SER A 133 2.97 -7.09 5.65
N THR A 134 2.72 -8.07 6.52
CA THR A 134 1.51 -8.88 6.43
C THR A 134 0.32 -8.24 7.14
N PRO A 135 -0.92 -8.59 6.76
CA PRO A 135 -2.11 -8.15 7.49
C PRO A 135 -2.10 -8.53 8.97
N LEU A 136 -1.38 -9.60 9.34
CA LEU A 136 -1.22 -10.05 10.73
C LEU A 136 -0.30 -9.13 11.52
N LEU A 137 0.84 -8.74 10.97
CA LEU A 137 1.76 -7.79 11.61
C LEU A 137 1.06 -6.45 11.85
N TYR A 138 0.32 -5.99 10.86
CA TYR A 138 -0.50 -4.79 11.01
C TYR A 138 -1.55 -4.93 12.12
N ALA A 139 -2.25 -6.07 12.17
CA ALA A 139 -3.28 -6.31 13.18
C ALA A 139 -2.68 -6.40 14.59
N ALA A 140 -1.54 -7.09 14.75
CA ALA A 140 -0.83 -7.18 16.01
C ALA A 140 -0.36 -5.80 16.51
N ALA A 141 0.23 -5.00 15.63
CA ALA A 141 0.66 -3.64 15.93
C ALA A 141 -0.53 -2.74 16.33
N ALA A 142 -1.66 -2.86 15.61
CA ALA A 142 -2.88 -2.10 15.93
C ALA A 142 -3.47 -2.52 17.28
N GLN A 143 -3.46 -3.82 17.61
CA GLN A 143 -3.90 -4.30 18.92
C GLN A 143 -3.01 -3.77 20.04
N THR A 144 -1.69 -3.90 19.90
CA THR A 144 -0.73 -3.36 20.87
C THR A 144 -0.90 -1.84 21.03
N GLY A 145 -1.17 -1.12 19.94
CA GLY A 145 -1.47 0.31 19.98
C GLY A 145 -2.76 0.62 20.76
N MET A 146 -3.83 -0.14 20.57
CA MET A 146 -5.07 0.02 21.35
C MET A 146 -4.82 -0.19 22.84
N GLU A 147 -4.04 -1.19 23.21
CA GLU A 147 -3.68 -1.48 24.60
C GLU A 147 -2.78 -0.37 25.18
N HIS A 148 -1.74 0.04 24.44
CA HIS A 148 -0.77 1.05 24.85
C HIS A 148 -1.44 2.41 25.10
N PHE A 149 -2.22 2.90 24.15
CA PHE A 149 -2.88 4.19 24.28
C PHE A 149 -4.08 4.16 25.25
N GLY A 150 -4.52 2.97 25.62
CA GLY A 150 -5.57 2.77 26.62
C GLY A 150 -5.12 2.77 28.07
N ARG A 151 -3.82 2.68 28.36
CA ARG A 151 -3.27 2.54 29.72
C ARG A 151 -3.57 3.70 30.67
N THR A 152 -3.88 4.86 30.11
CA THR A 152 -4.26 6.07 30.89
C THR A 152 -5.74 6.14 31.24
N GLY A 153 -6.52 5.06 30.98
CA GLY A 153 -7.96 5.03 31.29
C GLY A 153 -8.66 3.79 30.76
N LYS A 154 -9.22 3.84 29.56
CA LYS A 154 -9.87 2.71 28.92
C LYS A 154 -9.15 2.35 27.63
N PRO A 155 -8.93 1.04 27.32
CA PRO A 155 -8.34 0.61 26.06
C PRO A 155 -9.06 1.27 24.88
N TRP A 156 -8.29 1.69 23.89
CA TRP A 156 -8.88 2.22 22.68
C TRP A 156 -9.75 1.15 22.01
N LYS A 157 -10.97 1.52 21.71
CA LYS A 157 -11.86 0.68 20.91
C LYS A 157 -11.43 0.71 19.44
N ILE A 158 -11.97 -0.21 18.65
CA ILE A 158 -11.66 -0.32 17.21
C ILE A 158 -11.93 1.00 16.47
N GLN A 159 -13.01 1.74 16.79
CA GLN A 159 -13.35 2.99 16.11
C GLN A 159 -12.30 4.10 16.31
N PRO A 160 -11.89 4.45 17.54
CA PRO A 160 -10.80 5.40 17.76
C PRO A 160 -9.50 5.00 17.05
N MET A 161 -9.14 3.70 17.10
CA MET A 161 -7.94 3.22 16.41
C MET A 161 -8.06 3.31 14.89
N ALA A 162 -9.20 2.95 14.31
CA ALA A 162 -9.44 3.09 12.88
C ALA A 162 -9.36 4.56 12.42
N ASN A 163 -9.90 5.48 13.22
CA ASN A 163 -9.78 6.92 12.98
C ASN A 163 -8.32 7.38 13.05
N ALA A 164 -7.57 6.91 14.07
CA ALA A 164 -6.15 7.22 14.22
C ALA A 164 -5.33 6.77 13.00
N LEU A 165 -5.66 5.61 12.45
CA LEU A 165 -5.02 5.02 11.26
C LEU A 165 -5.56 5.58 9.93
N CYS A 166 -6.56 6.46 9.96
CA CYS A 166 -7.23 6.98 8.75
C CYS A 166 -7.77 5.87 7.82
N ILE A 167 -8.27 4.78 8.40
CA ILE A 167 -8.88 3.66 7.66
C ILE A 167 -10.33 3.42 8.12
N ALA A 168 -11.09 2.74 7.28
CA ALA A 168 -12.45 2.36 7.64
C ALA A 168 -12.46 1.31 8.78
N ARG A 169 -13.38 1.47 9.76
CA ARG A 169 -13.56 0.52 10.85
C ARG A 169 -13.68 -0.94 10.40
N PRO A 170 -14.47 -1.29 9.34
CA PRO A 170 -14.55 -2.66 8.84
C PRO A 170 -13.20 -3.22 8.38
N THR A 171 -12.33 -2.38 7.81
CA THR A 171 -10.98 -2.79 7.38
C THR A 171 -10.13 -3.22 8.57
N LEU A 172 -10.09 -2.41 9.63
CA LEU A 172 -9.37 -2.76 10.85
C LEU A 172 -9.97 -4.00 11.53
N SER A 173 -11.31 -4.06 11.64
CA SER A 173 -12.01 -5.21 12.21
C SER A 173 -11.67 -6.51 11.48
N ASN A 174 -11.64 -6.49 10.15
CA ASN A 174 -11.29 -7.66 9.35
C ASN A 174 -9.82 -8.09 9.55
N ARG A 175 -8.89 -7.13 9.67
CA ARG A 175 -7.48 -7.46 9.98
C ARG A 175 -7.33 -8.10 11.37
N LEU A 176 -8.01 -7.56 12.39
CA LEU A 176 -8.02 -8.14 13.75
C LEU A 176 -8.67 -9.54 13.80
N ARG A 177 -9.71 -9.76 12.99
CA ARG A 177 -10.31 -11.09 12.86
C ARG A 177 -9.32 -12.13 12.30
N LEU A 178 -8.45 -11.75 11.37
CA LEU A 178 -7.38 -12.65 10.90
C LEU A 178 -6.43 -13.03 12.03
N LEU A 179 -6.09 -12.10 12.90
CA LEU A 179 -5.19 -12.36 14.04
C LEU A 179 -5.79 -13.35 15.04
N HIS A 180 -7.08 -13.24 15.33
CA HIS A 180 -7.73 -14.04 16.38
C HIS A 180 -8.47 -15.27 15.87
N GLY A 181 -8.95 -15.25 14.62
CA GLY A 181 -9.83 -16.30 14.08
C GLY A 181 -9.11 -17.35 13.25
N LEU A 182 -7.84 -17.15 12.92
CA LEU A 182 -7.08 -18.15 12.18
C LEU A 182 -6.40 -19.14 13.13
N ALA A 183 -6.39 -20.43 12.77
CA ALA A 183 -5.61 -21.45 13.42
C ALA A 183 -4.10 -21.15 13.39
N PRO A 184 -3.30 -21.58 14.38
CA PRO A 184 -1.88 -21.23 14.49
C PRO A 184 -1.09 -21.48 13.19
N ARG A 185 -1.22 -22.67 12.62
CA ARG A 185 -0.51 -23.04 11.39
C ARG A 185 -0.96 -22.21 10.19
N THR A 186 -2.25 -21.86 10.11
CA THR A 186 -2.77 -20.97 9.04
C THR A 186 -2.22 -19.57 9.16
N ARG A 187 -2.03 -19.06 10.39
CA ARG A 187 -1.39 -17.75 10.63
C ARG A 187 0.06 -17.75 10.20
N GLU A 188 0.82 -18.79 10.51
CA GLU A 188 2.21 -18.95 10.06
C GLU A 188 2.30 -18.91 8.54
N LEU A 189 1.47 -19.69 7.84
CA LEU A 189 1.45 -19.68 6.37
C LEU A 189 1.12 -18.31 5.78
N LEU A 190 0.24 -17.54 6.41
CA LEU A 190 -0.07 -16.17 6.01
C LEU A 190 1.09 -15.22 6.33
N GLN A 191 1.72 -15.36 7.48
CA GLN A 191 2.85 -14.53 7.91
C GLN A 191 4.06 -14.68 6.97
N HIS A 192 4.33 -15.90 6.52
CA HIS A 192 5.41 -16.19 5.57
C HIS A 192 4.99 -15.96 4.10
N GLY A 193 3.80 -15.39 3.85
CA GLY A 193 3.34 -15.10 2.49
C GLY A 193 3.02 -16.34 1.64
N LEU A 194 3.00 -17.54 2.23
CA LEU A 194 2.71 -18.80 1.55
C LEU A 194 1.24 -18.93 1.15
N ILE A 195 0.35 -18.20 1.81
CA ILE A 195 -1.04 -18.00 1.39
C ILE A 195 -1.37 -16.52 1.30
N LYS A 196 -2.22 -16.15 0.35
CA LYS A 196 -2.69 -14.77 0.18
C LYS A 196 -3.74 -14.41 1.23
N ALA A 197 -3.86 -13.13 1.57
CA ALA A 197 -4.85 -12.62 2.52
C ALA A 197 -6.30 -12.96 2.14
N GLU A 198 -6.60 -13.11 0.85
CA GLU A 198 -7.92 -13.52 0.36
C GLU A 198 -8.28 -14.95 0.76
N PHE A 199 -7.32 -15.88 0.68
CA PHE A 199 -7.51 -17.25 1.18
C PHE A 199 -7.75 -17.25 2.70
N ALA A 200 -6.96 -16.48 3.44
CA ALA A 200 -7.10 -16.37 4.88
C ALA A 200 -8.48 -15.82 5.30
N LYS A 201 -9.03 -14.83 4.57
CA LYS A 201 -10.38 -14.31 4.81
C LYS A 201 -11.47 -15.38 4.61
N ILE A 202 -11.34 -16.23 3.61
CA ILE A 202 -12.29 -17.33 3.38
C ILE A 202 -12.18 -18.36 4.50
N LEU A 203 -10.96 -18.72 4.88
CA LEU A 203 -10.67 -19.69 5.95
C LEU A 203 -11.23 -19.28 7.32
N LEU A 204 -11.45 -17.98 7.58
CA LEU A 204 -12.12 -17.51 8.80
C LEU A 204 -13.53 -18.05 8.99
N ALA A 205 -14.19 -18.47 7.91
CA ALA A 205 -15.53 -19.06 7.99
C ALA A 205 -15.50 -20.58 8.30
N GLU A 206 -14.32 -21.21 8.25
CA GLU A 206 -14.18 -22.62 8.61
C GLU A 206 -14.07 -22.76 10.15
N PRO A 207 -15.04 -23.38 10.82
CA PRO A 207 -15.07 -23.47 12.27
C PRO A 207 -14.05 -24.47 12.85
N SER A 208 -13.62 -25.47 12.06
CA SER A 208 -12.68 -26.49 12.52
C SER A 208 -11.24 -26.06 12.29
N PRO A 209 -10.42 -25.83 13.35
CA PRO A 209 -9.02 -25.44 13.20
C PRO A 209 -8.21 -26.43 12.35
N SER A 210 -8.39 -27.73 12.58
CA SER A 210 -7.69 -28.79 11.83
C SER A 210 -8.05 -28.75 10.34
N ARG A 211 -9.33 -28.56 10.00
CA ARG A 211 -9.76 -28.44 8.61
C ARG A 211 -9.26 -27.13 7.97
N GLN A 212 -9.26 -26.05 8.75
CA GLN A 212 -8.71 -24.76 8.32
C GLN A 212 -7.23 -24.91 7.92
N GLU A 213 -6.41 -25.58 8.75
CA GLU A 213 -5.00 -25.83 8.48
C GLU A 213 -4.76 -26.73 7.25
N GLN A 214 -5.57 -27.79 7.11
CA GLN A 214 -5.48 -28.64 5.91
C GLN A 214 -5.80 -27.90 4.62
N LEU A 215 -6.83 -27.05 4.63
CA LEU A 215 -7.19 -26.22 3.49
C LEU A 215 -6.13 -25.17 3.20
N ALA A 216 -5.57 -24.54 4.24
CA ALA A 216 -4.47 -23.58 4.12
C ALA A 216 -3.22 -24.23 3.50
N LEU A 217 -2.87 -25.44 3.92
CA LEU A 217 -1.74 -26.19 3.37
C LEU A 217 -1.95 -26.57 1.90
N LYS A 218 -3.19 -26.93 1.49
CA LYS A 218 -3.51 -27.15 0.07
C LYS A 218 -3.40 -25.88 -0.75
N ALA A 219 -3.85 -24.75 -0.19
CA ALA A 219 -3.76 -23.46 -0.83
C ALA A 219 -2.30 -23.00 -1.01
N SER A 220 -1.43 -23.22 0.01
CA SER A 220 -0.01 -22.85 -0.05
C SER A 220 0.77 -23.62 -1.12
N LYS A 221 0.35 -24.84 -1.43
CA LYS A 221 0.93 -25.66 -2.51
C LYS A 221 0.39 -25.32 -3.91
N GLY A 222 -0.43 -24.29 -4.04
CA GLY A 222 -1.04 -23.91 -5.32
C GLY A 222 -2.11 -24.88 -5.84
N MET A 223 -2.50 -25.88 -5.03
CA MET A 223 -3.46 -26.93 -5.41
C MET A 223 -4.93 -26.45 -5.41
N MET A 224 -5.17 -25.18 -5.07
CA MET A 224 -6.53 -24.69 -4.87
C MET A 224 -6.69 -23.25 -5.32
N SER A 225 -7.73 -23.00 -6.10
CA SER A 225 -8.14 -21.63 -6.42
C SER A 225 -8.99 -21.03 -5.29
N THR A 226 -9.03 -19.69 -5.20
CA THR A 226 -9.89 -18.96 -4.25
C THR A 226 -11.36 -19.40 -4.35
N ARG A 227 -11.85 -19.60 -5.58
CA ARG A 227 -13.22 -20.06 -5.85
C ARG A 227 -13.47 -21.49 -5.37
N ALA A 228 -12.49 -22.38 -5.54
CA ALA A 228 -12.59 -23.77 -5.05
C ALA A 228 -12.60 -23.80 -3.52
N LEU A 229 -11.72 -23.01 -2.88
CA LEU A 229 -11.71 -22.89 -1.43
C LEU A 229 -13.03 -22.33 -0.89
N TYR A 230 -13.58 -21.31 -1.54
CA TYR A 230 -14.84 -20.70 -1.11
C TYR A 230 -16.00 -21.72 -1.12
N ARG A 231 -16.08 -22.57 -2.14
CA ARG A 231 -17.10 -23.64 -2.23
C ARG A 231 -16.95 -24.69 -1.12
N LEU A 232 -15.70 -25.00 -0.73
CA LEU A 232 -15.45 -26.01 0.31
C LEU A 232 -15.78 -25.49 1.72
N VAL A 233 -15.57 -24.20 1.95
CA VAL A 233 -15.84 -23.54 3.25
C VAL A 233 -17.29 -23.14 3.38
N HIS A 234 -17.96 -22.83 2.26
CA HIS A 234 -19.38 -22.47 2.23
C HIS A 234 -20.18 -23.51 1.44
N PRO A 235 -20.51 -24.67 2.03
CA PRO A 235 -21.35 -25.68 1.39
C PRO A 235 -22.73 -25.08 1.11
N GLY A 236 -23.17 -25.14 -0.16
CA GLY A 236 -24.42 -24.50 -0.62
C GLY A 236 -24.23 -23.13 -1.26
N TYR A 237 -23.03 -22.60 -1.30
CA TYR A 237 -22.74 -21.43 -2.13
C TYR A 237 -22.75 -21.83 -3.61
N GLU A 238 -23.86 -21.59 -4.25
CA GLU A 238 -23.87 -21.44 -5.70
C GLU A 238 -23.31 -20.05 -6.01
N PRO A 239 -22.14 -19.97 -6.70
CA PRO A 239 -21.69 -18.67 -7.19
C PRO A 239 -22.86 -18.09 -7.97
N PRO A 240 -23.20 -16.79 -7.79
CA PRO A 240 -24.21 -16.19 -8.63
C PRO A 240 -23.87 -16.63 -10.04
N GLN A 241 -24.82 -17.33 -10.67
CA GLN A 241 -24.67 -17.62 -12.08
C GLN A 241 -24.40 -16.23 -12.64
N VAL A 242 -23.15 -16.01 -12.98
CA VAL A 242 -22.82 -14.92 -13.88
C VAL A 242 -23.65 -15.35 -15.07
N VAL A 243 -24.90 -14.85 -15.10
CA VAL A 243 -25.66 -14.78 -16.35
C VAL A 243 -24.62 -14.13 -17.20
N ALA A 244 -23.99 -14.96 -18.04
CA ALA A 244 -22.95 -14.49 -18.93
C ALA A 244 -23.68 -13.39 -19.68
N GLN A 245 -23.51 -12.14 -19.16
CA GLN A 245 -23.87 -11.00 -20.00
C GLN A 245 -23.21 -11.39 -21.28
N PRO A 246 -23.98 -11.59 -22.36
CA PRO A 246 -23.41 -12.14 -23.58
C PRO A 246 -22.15 -11.33 -23.76
N ARG A 247 -21.01 -11.98 -23.42
CA ARG A 247 -19.68 -11.39 -23.49
C ARG A 247 -19.68 -10.90 -24.90
N GLY A 248 -19.91 -9.55 -25.03
CA GLY A 248 -20.17 -8.98 -26.33
C GLY A 248 -19.07 -9.52 -27.17
N LYS A 249 -19.46 -10.40 -28.11
CA LYS A 249 -18.64 -11.37 -28.88
C LYS A 249 -17.18 -11.08 -28.60
N GLN A 250 -16.47 -11.94 -27.83
CA GLN A 250 -15.01 -11.84 -27.78
C GLN A 250 -14.63 -11.94 -29.25
N LYS A 251 -14.55 -10.77 -29.90
CA LYS A 251 -13.92 -10.67 -31.20
C LYS A 251 -12.60 -11.37 -30.97
N HIS A 252 -12.34 -12.44 -31.67
CA HIS A 252 -11.07 -13.12 -31.68
C HIS A 252 -10.03 -12.01 -31.62
N ARG A 253 -9.38 -11.87 -30.45
CA ARG A 253 -8.22 -11.00 -30.34
C ARG A 253 -7.24 -11.63 -31.31
N LEU A 254 -7.08 -11.02 -32.46
CA LEU A 254 -6.02 -11.33 -33.37
C LEU A 254 -4.73 -11.39 -32.53
N GLY A 255 -3.97 -12.44 -32.59
CA GLY A 255 -2.80 -12.65 -31.72
C GLY A 255 -1.87 -11.44 -31.65
N ASP A 256 -1.83 -10.66 -32.73
CA ASP A 256 -1.05 -9.42 -32.87
C ASP A 256 -1.56 -8.27 -31.97
N VAL A 257 -2.87 -8.16 -31.73
CA VAL A 257 -3.43 -7.08 -30.87
C VAL A 257 -3.03 -7.26 -29.41
N GLY A 258 -3.01 -8.50 -28.93
CA GLY A 258 -2.55 -8.80 -27.55
C GLY A 258 -1.05 -8.56 -27.36
N LEU A 259 -0.26 -8.74 -28.40
CA LEU A 259 1.16 -8.41 -28.40
C LEU A 259 1.36 -6.88 -28.37
N MET A 260 0.63 -6.16 -29.22
CA MET A 260 0.64 -4.71 -29.25
C MET A 260 0.19 -4.08 -27.93
N GLU A 261 -0.88 -4.60 -27.29
CA GLU A 261 -1.31 -4.16 -25.95
C GLU A 261 -0.18 -4.30 -24.92
N ARG A 262 0.56 -5.41 -24.95
CA ARG A 262 1.68 -5.65 -24.03
C ARG A 262 2.86 -4.71 -24.31
N GLU A 263 3.25 -4.57 -25.56
CA GLU A 263 4.34 -3.66 -25.96
C GLU A 263 4.03 -2.21 -25.61
N LEU A 264 2.79 -1.75 -25.81
CA LEU A 264 2.36 -0.42 -25.42
C LEU A 264 2.32 -0.28 -23.88
N ALA A 265 1.84 -1.30 -23.15
CA ALA A 265 1.83 -1.28 -21.70
C ALA A 265 3.24 -1.21 -21.11
N GLU A 266 4.20 -1.95 -21.68
CA GLU A 266 5.61 -1.88 -21.30
C GLU A 266 6.23 -0.52 -21.63
N HIS A 267 5.93 0.02 -22.81
CA HIS A 267 6.50 1.28 -23.27
C HIS A 267 5.99 2.49 -22.45
N TYR A 268 4.70 2.52 -22.18
CA TYR A 268 4.08 3.62 -21.43
C TYR A 268 4.07 3.40 -19.91
N GLY A 269 4.31 2.17 -19.45
CA GLY A 269 4.32 1.82 -18.02
C GLY A 269 2.93 1.79 -17.39
N THR A 270 1.87 1.62 -18.23
CA THR A 270 0.48 1.65 -17.77
C THR A 270 -0.37 0.64 -18.51
N GLY A 271 -1.55 0.31 -17.94
CA GLY A 271 -2.52 -0.59 -18.57
C GLY A 271 -3.03 -0.05 -19.89
N THR A 272 -2.97 -0.88 -20.92
CA THR A 272 -3.36 -0.51 -22.29
C THR A 272 -4.41 -1.49 -22.81
N ALA A 273 -5.45 -0.97 -23.45
CA ALA A 273 -6.46 -1.77 -24.16
C ALA A 273 -6.62 -1.26 -25.59
N ILE A 274 -6.67 -2.17 -26.55
CA ILE A 274 -6.88 -1.85 -27.97
C ILE A 274 -8.20 -2.47 -28.43
N THR A 275 -9.08 -1.63 -28.97
CA THR A 275 -10.33 -2.05 -29.59
C THR A 275 -10.30 -1.73 -31.08
N LEU A 276 -10.42 -2.75 -31.93
CA LEU A 276 -10.46 -2.59 -33.38
C LEU A 276 -11.86 -2.87 -33.92
N ASP A 277 -12.36 -1.99 -34.78
CA ASP A 277 -13.55 -2.22 -35.58
C ASP A 277 -13.13 -2.70 -36.98
N ALA A 278 -13.24 -4.01 -37.20
CA ALA A 278 -12.85 -4.65 -38.45
C ALA A 278 -13.66 -4.14 -39.68
N LYS A 279 -14.84 -3.57 -39.48
CA LYS A 279 -15.70 -3.06 -40.57
C LYS A 279 -15.40 -1.64 -40.97
N GLN A 280 -14.85 -0.83 -40.07
CA GLN A 280 -14.63 0.59 -40.28
C GLN A 280 -13.14 0.98 -40.47
N HIS A 281 -12.24 0.01 -40.34
CA HIS A 281 -10.79 0.26 -40.31
C HIS A 281 -10.38 1.30 -39.28
N LYS A 282 -11.12 1.35 -38.16
CA LYS A 282 -10.91 2.27 -37.04
C LYS A 282 -10.61 1.48 -35.78
N GLY A 283 -9.83 2.05 -34.90
CA GLY A 283 -9.54 1.48 -33.59
C GLY A 283 -9.40 2.56 -32.53
N THR A 284 -9.54 2.14 -31.29
CA THR A 284 -9.32 2.98 -30.12
C THR A 284 -8.24 2.31 -29.27
N VAL A 285 -7.28 3.09 -28.80
CA VAL A 285 -6.28 2.69 -27.81
C VAL A 285 -6.61 3.44 -26.53
N GLU A 286 -6.84 2.68 -25.45
CA GLU A 286 -7.12 3.23 -24.12
C GLU A 286 -5.86 3.06 -23.27
N LEU A 287 -5.39 4.13 -22.66
CA LEU A 287 -4.28 4.14 -21.71
C LEU A 287 -4.83 4.52 -20.34
N ALA A 288 -4.61 3.64 -19.33
CA ALA A 288 -5.03 3.93 -17.96
C ALA A 288 -4.03 4.88 -17.29
N PHE A 289 -4.51 5.82 -16.49
CA PHE A 289 -3.68 6.66 -15.63
C PHE A 289 -4.35 6.85 -14.26
N HIS A 290 -3.54 7.07 -13.23
CA HIS A 290 -4.00 7.19 -11.85
C HIS A 290 -3.72 8.56 -11.23
N SER A 291 -3.04 9.44 -11.96
CA SER A 291 -2.75 10.81 -11.52
C SER A 291 -2.54 11.74 -12.70
N LEU A 292 -2.76 13.06 -12.49
CA LEU A 292 -2.51 14.09 -13.51
C LEU A 292 -1.04 14.14 -13.92
N SER A 293 -0.12 13.87 -13.01
CA SER A 293 1.32 13.81 -13.30
C SER A 293 1.66 12.66 -14.25
N GLU A 294 1.02 11.50 -14.05
CA GLU A 294 1.17 10.33 -14.93
C GLU A 294 0.60 10.62 -16.32
N LEU A 295 -0.60 11.23 -16.37
CA LEU A 295 -1.21 11.63 -17.64
C LEU A 295 -0.31 12.59 -18.41
N LYS A 296 0.27 13.60 -17.75
CA LYS A 296 1.18 14.55 -18.39
C LYS A 296 2.42 13.84 -18.97
N GLY A 297 3.01 12.92 -18.22
CA GLY A 297 4.12 12.10 -18.70
C GLY A 297 3.74 11.18 -19.89
N LEU A 298 2.50 10.68 -19.94
CA LEU A 298 1.97 9.93 -21.08
C LEU A 298 1.79 10.82 -22.31
N LEU A 299 1.24 12.02 -22.13
CA LEU A 299 1.05 13.01 -23.20
C LEU A 299 2.39 13.47 -23.77
N ASP A 300 3.38 13.75 -22.94
CA ASP A 300 4.73 14.13 -23.38
C ASP A 300 5.37 13.01 -24.23
N LYS A 301 5.22 11.74 -23.83
CA LYS A 301 5.71 10.60 -24.60
C LYS A 301 4.96 10.42 -25.94
N LEU A 302 3.65 10.66 -25.95
CA LEU A 302 2.84 10.60 -27.16
C LEU A 302 3.20 11.73 -28.14
N ASP A 303 3.39 12.95 -27.65
CA ASP A 303 3.75 14.12 -28.46
C ASP A 303 5.13 13.96 -29.13
N GLN A 304 6.11 13.42 -28.42
CA GLN A 304 7.42 13.08 -28.97
C GLN A 304 7.35 12.09 -30.15
N ARG A 305 6.39 11.14 -30.13
CA ARG A 305 6.19 10.19 -31.24
C ARG A 305 5.35 10.79 -32.38
N MET A 306 4.35 11.59 -32.06
CA MET A 306 3.51 12.25 -33.10
C MET A 306 4.30 13.23 -33.96
N GLN A 307 5.37 13.82 -33.44
CA GLN A 307 6.27 14.68 -34.20
C GLN A 307 7.16 13.91 -35.20
N THR A 308 7.37 12.60 -34.96
CA THR A 308 8.21 11.75 -35.81
C THR A 308 7.42 10.96 -36.87
N ASP A 309 6.09 10.85 -36.76
CA ASP A 309 5.27 10.03 -37.64
C ASP A 309 4.02 10.77 -38.11
N THR A 310 4.12 11.38 -39.28
CA THR A 310 3.08 12.25 -39.88
C THR A 310 1.80 11.52 -40.34
N LEU A 311 1.66 10.22 -40.08
CA LEU A 311 0.57 9.38 -40.60
C LEU A 311 -0.46 8.93 -39.56
N LEU A 312 -0.25 9.15 -38.27
CA LEU A 312 -1.19 8.73 -37.21
C LEU A 312 -2.19 9.86 -36.88
N LYS A 313 -3.37 9.81 -37.49
CA LYS A 313 -4.55 10.55 -37.01
C LYS A 313 -5.27 9.65 -36.01
N GLY A 314 -5.14 9.93 -34.70
CA GLY A 314 -5.80 9.23 -33.63
C GLY A 314 -6.71 10.15 -32.81
N GLN A 315 -7.68 9.58 -32.13
CA GLN A 315 -8.50 10.26 -31.13
C GLN A 315 -8.11 9.69 -29.77
N LEU A 316 -7.69 10.56 -28.86
CA LEU A 316 -7.44 10.22 -27.47
C LEU A 316 -8.73 10.47 -26.68
N THR A 317 -9.28 9.43 -26.04
CA THR A 317 -10.44 9.54 -25.17
C THR A 317 -9.99 9.45 -23.73
N LEU A 318 -10.22 10.51 -22.97
CA LEU A 318 -9.90 10.58 -21.54
C LEU A 318 -11.19 10.43 -20.74
N SER A 319 -11.21 9.50 -19.80
CA SER A 319 -12.31 9.32 -18.85
C SER A 319 -11.90 9.85 -17.48
N VAL A 320 -12.67 10.79 -16.96
CA VAL A 320 -12.48 11.37 -15.62
C VAL A 320 -13.71 11.14 -14.76
N ASP A 321 -13.51 10.91 -13.47
CA ASP A 321 -14.60 10.49 -12.57
C ASP A 321 -15.53 11.64 -12.15
N ASN A 322 -15.14 12.90 -12.38
CA ASN A 322 -15.97 14.05 -12.03
C ASN A 322 -15.67 15.32 -12.85
N ALA A 323 -16.64 16.22 -12.93
CA ALA A 323 -16.57 17.48 -13.71
C ALA A 323 -15.45 18.44 -13.24
N ARG A 324 -15.01 18.36 -12.00
CA ARG A 324 -13.92 19.19 -11.47
C ARG A 324 -12.56 18.75 -11.98
N GLU A 325 -12.36 17.45 -12.07
CA GLU A 325 -11.15 16.85 -12.66
C GLU A 325 -11.11 17.11 -14.16
N ALA A 326 -12.25 17.02 -14.84
CA ALA A 326 -12.38 17.38 -16.26
C ALA A 326 -11.97 18.84 -16.52
N ASN A 327 -12.48 19.79 -15.73
CA ASN A 327 -12.14 21.20 -15.86
C ASN A 327 -10.66 21.49 -15.52
N ALA A 328 -10.11 20.84 -14.51
CA ALA A 328 -8.69 20.98 -14.18
C ALA A 328 -7.80 20.45 -15.31
N LEU A 329 -8.19 19.34 -15.92
CA LEU A 329 -7.51 18.74 -17.07
C LEU A 329 -7.55 19.66 -18.31
N LEU A 330 -8.70 20.25 -18.61
CA LEU A 330 -8.86 21.18 -19.73
C LEU A 330 -8.00 22.44 -19.55
N LEU A 331 -7.91 22.97 -18.34
CA LEU A 331 -7.05 24.11 -18.01
C LEU A 331 -5.56 23.79 -18.14
N GLU A 332 -5.13 22.60 -17.70
CA GLU A 332 -3.73 22.18 -17.83
C GLU A 332 -3.32 21.84 -19.26
N LEU A 333 -4.25 21.33 -20.06
CA LEU A 333 -4.01 21.03 -21.49
C LEU A 333 -4.05 22.28 -22.39
N GLY A 334 -4.24 23.47 -21.80
CA GLY A 334 -4.25 24.72 -22.55
C GLY A 334 -5.47 24.91 -23.48
N ALA A 335 -6.51 24.13 -23.28
CA ALA A 335 -7.79 24.33 -23.90
C ALA A 335 -8.47 25.56 -23.29
N ASN A 336 -7.98 26.74 -23.65
CA ASN A 336 -8.72 27.97 -23.40
C ASN A 336 -10.06 27.86 -24.15
N ASN A 337 -11.14 28.01 -23.38
CA ASN A 337 -12.42 28.37 -23.97
C ASN A 337 -12.21 29.68 -24.70
N ASP A 338 -12.08 29.64 -26.01
CA ASP A 338 -12.35 30.77 -26.84
C ASP A 338 -13.86 31.02 -26.78
N PRO A 339 -14.32 32.16 -26.24
CA PRO A 339 -15.75 32.44 -26.12
C PRO A 339 -16.36 32.98 -27.42
N GLU A 340 -15.74 32.71 -28.57
CA GLU A 340 -16.27 33.12 -29.86
C GLU A 340 -16.57 31.90 -30.73
N LEU A 341 -17.68 31.25 -30.45
CA LEU A 341 -18.50 30.54 -31.44
C LEU A 341 -19.92 30.42 -30.87
N ASP A 342 -20.68 31.53 -31.05
CA ASP A 342 -22.14 31.51 -31.13
C ASP A 342 -22.60 30.74 -32.38
#